data_24c0850f376d944360a9c1b8496019a6
#
_entry.id   24c0850f376d944360a9c1b8496019a6
#
_cell.length_a   1.000
_cell.length_b   1.000
_cell.length_c   1.000
_cell.angle_alpha   90.00
_cell.angle_beta   90.00
_cell.angle_gamma   90.00
#
_symmetry.space_group_name_H-M   'P 1'
#
loop_
_entity.id
_entity.type
_entity.pdbx_description
1 polymer ?
#
loop_
_entity_poly.entity_id
_entity_poly.type
_entity_poly.pdbx_seq_one_letter_code
_entity_poly.pdbx_strand_id
1 'polypeptide(L)'
;GLWTAAFPARVRRLVIAGAPGLGVVGRNTVPLTAWRHLTDPAAVQAVHRHNLAALMLHDPAAITPLALHIHSTNVARDRMPGRRLAYTDALAQALGRINQPVWAIYGREDALYKGQLDALAMALAVAQAFQGLTLLDGAGHWLQFECAAAFDTVLAGISQGD
;
A
#
# COMPACT_ATOMS: atom_id res chain seq x y z
N GLY A 1 9.04 7.23 3.61
CA GLY A 1 9.12 8.60 3.08
C GLY A 1 9.35 9.65 4.17
N LEU A 2 8.42 9.83 5.10
CA LEU A 2 8.54 10.87 6.16
C LEU A 2 9.83 10.71 6.99
N TRP A 3 10.16 9.48 7.39
CA TRP A 3 11.39 9.20 8.13
C TRP A 3 12.65 9.48 7.29
N THR A 4 12.65 9.10 6.01
CA THR A 4 13.74 9.37 5.07
C THR A 4 13.98 10.87 4.90
N ALA A 5 12.91 11.66 4.76
CA ALA A 5 13.01 13.11 4.67
C ALA A 5 13.55 13.76 5.94
N ALA A 6 13.27 13.17 7.13
CA ALA A 6 13.76 13.67 8.42
C ALA A 6 15.22 13.26 8.69
N PHE A 7 15.66 12.09 8.20
CA PHE A 7 16.99 11.51 8.47
C PHE A 7 17.68 11.04 7.19
N PRO A 8 17.93 11.92 6.21
CA PRO A 8 18.40 11.51 4.87
C PRO A 8 19.75 10.80 4.91
N ALA A 9 20.64 11.17 5.81
CA ALA A 9 21.96 10.54 5.93
C ALA A 9 21.93 9.06 6.39
N ARG A 10 20.77 8.58 6.86
CA ARG A 10 20.58 7.19 7.32
C ARG A 10 19.96 6.28 6.26
N VAL A 11 19.65 6.82 5.08
CA VAL A 11 18.96 6.08 4.01
C VAL A 11 19.79 6.16 2.74
N ARG A 12 20.18 5.03 2.19
CA ARG A 12 20.86 4.97 0.89
C ARG A 12 19.89 5.02 -0.27
N ARG A 13 18.75 4.34 -0.14
CA ARG A 13 17.68 4.27 -1.13
C ARG A 13 16.32 4.07 -0.45
N LEU A 14 15.26 4.48 -1.10
CA LEU A 14 13.88 4.31 -0.62
C LEU A 14 13.09 3.48 -1.64
N VAL A 15 12.45 2.41 -1.15
CA VAL A 15 11.45 1.67 -1.92
C VAL A 15 10.08 1.90 -1.28
N ILE A 16 9.11 2.30 -2.07
CA ILE A 16 7.73 2.53 -1.67
C ILE A 16 6.87 1.42 -2.23
N ALA A 17 6.19 0.67 -1.38
CA ALA A 17 5.30 -0.42 -1.79
C ALA A 17 3.87 -0.13 -1.33
N GLY A 18 2.93 0.03 -2.26
CA GLY A 18 1.49 0.21 -2.00
C GLY A 18 1.13 1.40 -1.09
N ALA A 19 2.04 2.35 -0.86
CA ALA A 19 1.85 3.37 0.17
C ALA A 19 0.82 4.45 -0.23
N PRO A 20 -0.11 4.83 0.67
CA PRO A 20 -0.99 5.98 0.50
C PRO A 20 -0.29 7.29 0.90
N GLY A 21 -1.03 8.41 0.88
CA GLY A 21 -0.51 9.71 1.30
C GLY A 21 0.11 10.53 0.16
N LEU A 22 -0.27 10.22 -1.07
CA LEU A 22 0.21 10.86 -2.30
C LEU A 22 -0.76 11.95 -2.84
N GLY A 23 -1.86 12.24 -2.13
CA GLY A 23 -2.87 13.18 -2.60
C GLY A 23 -3.80 12.64 -3.69
N VAL A 24 -3.64 11.38 -4.10
CA VAL A 24 -4.43 10.74 -5.16
C VAL A 24 -5.70 10.09 -4.59
N VAL A 25 -5.61 9.54 -3.39
CA VAL A 25 -6.68 8.73 -2.77
C VAL A 25 -7.57 9.58 -1.85
N GLY A 26 -8.88 9.57 -2.08
CA GLY A 26 -9.87 10.20 -1.21
C GLY A 26 -10.34 9.29 -0.06
N ARG A 27 -11.03 9.88 0.94
CA ARG A 27 -11.50 9.13 2.13
C ARG A 27 -12.50 8.01 1.83
N ASN A 28 -13.27 8.13 0.77
CA ASN A 28 -14.34 7.20 0.43
C ASN A 28 -14.02 6.40 -0.84
N THR A 29 -12.76 6.29 -1.20
CA THR A 29 -12.33 5.58 -2.42
C THR A 29 -12.77 4.12 -2.39
N VAL A 30 -12.62 3.45 -1.22
CA VAL A 30 -13.07 2.07 -1.02
C VAL A 30 -13.96 2.00 0.23
N PRO A 31 -15.26 1.78 0.08
CA PRO A 31 -16.17 1.62 1.22
C PRO A 31 -15.90 0.28 1.91
N LEU A 32 -15.63 0.32 3.21
CA LEU A 32 -15.45 -0.87 4.04
C LEU A 32 -16.65 -1.08 4.97
N THR A 33 -16.99 -2.33 5.23
CA THR A 33 -18.09 -2.70 6.13
C THR A 33 -17.60 -2.71 7.57
N ALA A 34 -18.37 -2.07 8.46
CA ALA A 34 -18.10 -2.07 9.90
C ALA A 34 -18.39 -3.46 10.50
N TRP A 35 -17.54 -3.90 11.43
CA TRP A 35 -17.64 -5.24 12.05
C TRP A 35 -17.72 -5.22 13.58
N ARG A 36 -17.29 -4.14 14.24
CA ARG A 36 -17.16 -4.09 15.71
C ARG A 36 -18.47 -4.21 16.48
N HIS A 37 -19.61 -3.99 15.82
CA HIS A 37 -20.96 -4.12 16.39
C HIS A 37 -21.51 -5.55 16.28
N LEU A 38 -20.84 -6.43 15.54
CA LEU A 38 -21.27 -7.82 15.32
C LEU A 38 -20.80 -8.70 16.49
N THR A 39 -21.69 -9.57 16.95
CA THR A 39 -21.41 -10.54 18.04
C THR A 39 -21.27 -11.97 17.54
N ASP A 40 -21.84 -12.29 16.38
CA ASP A 40 -21.69 -13.60 15.73
C ASP A 40 -20.32 -13.73 15.07
N PRO A 41 -19.48 -14.72 15.47
CA PRO A 41 -18.16 -14.91 14.88
C PRO A 41 -18.19 -15.19 13.36
N ALA A 42 -19.22 -15.87 12.86
CA ALA A 42 -19.34 -16.17 11.44
C ALA A 42 -19.62 -14.87 10.62
N ALA A 43 -20.49 -14.00 11.15
CA ALA A 43 -20.76 -12.70 10.54
C ALA A 43 -19.51 -11.80 10.58
N VAL A 44 -18.76 -11.79 11.68
CA VAL A 44 -17.48 -11.04 11.79
C VAL A 44 -16.48 -11.52 10.74
N GLN A 45 -16.33 -12.84 10.60
CA GLN A 45 -15.42 -13.42 9.60
C GLN A 45 -15.84 -13.08 8.17
N ALA A 46 -17.13 -13.12 7.87
CA ALA A 46 -17.67 -12.75 6.55
C ALA A 46 -17.36 -11.30 6.20
N VAL A 47 -17.49 -10.37 7.16
CA VAL A 47 -17.13 -8.96 6.96
C VAL A 47 -15.61 -8.79 6.76
N HIS A 48 -14.78 -9.49 7.52
CA HIS A 48 -13.33 -9.44 7.29
C HIS A 48 -12.94 -9.95 5.90
N ARG A 49 -13.57 -11.03 5.44
CA ARG A 49 -13.38 -11.55 4.07
C ARG A 49 -13.78 -10.53 3.02
N HIS A 50 -14.94 -9.91 3.20
CA HIS A 50 -15.42 -8.85 2.31
C HIS A 50 -14.45 -7.66 2.25
N ASN A 51 -14.00 -7.16 3.39
CA ASN A 51 -13.09 -6.02 3.47
C ASN A 51 -11.71 -6.34 2.88
N LEU A 52 -11.22 -7.57 3.04
CA LEU A 52 -10.00 -8.04 2.38
C LEU A 52 -10.12 -7.97 0.85
N ALA A 53 -11.21 -8.52 0.31
CA ALA A 53 -11.48 -8.51 -1.13
C ALA A 53 -11.66 -7.07 -1.66
N ALA A 54 -12.31 -6.21 -0.87
CA ALA A 54 -12.61 -4.84 -1.31
C ALA A 54 -11.36 -3.96 -1.39
N LEU A 55 -10.40 -4.14 -0.46
CA LEU A 55 -9.29 -3.19 -0.32
C LEU A 55 -7.90 -3.82 -0.52
N MET A 56 -7.67 -5.04 -0.02
CA MET A 56 -6.30 -5.54 0.15
C MET A 56 -5.86 -6.52 -0.93
N LEU A 57 -6.76 -7.42 -1.34
CA LEU A 57 -6.44 -8.54 -2.23
C LEU A 57 -7.32 -8.49 -3.47
N HIS A 58 -6.69 -8.58 -4.63
CA HIS A 58 -7.39 -8.61 -5.92
C HIS A 58 -7.91 -10.03 -6.24
N ASP A 59 -7.08 -11.04 -6.05
CA ASP A 59 -7.45 -12.44 -6.31
C ASP A 59 -8.25 -13.02 -5.15
N PRO A 60 -9.51 -13.45 -5.35
CA PRO A 60 -10.29 -14.14 -4.33
C PRO A 60 -9.61 -15.40 -3.77
N ALA A 61 -8.79 -16.10 -4.57
CA ALA A 61 -8.05 -17.28 -4.13
C ALA A 61 -6.95 -16.95 -3.10
N ALA A 62 -6.45 -15.70 -3.09
CA ALA A 62 -5.49 -15.22 -2.10
C ALA A 62 -6.12 -14.97 -0.72
N ILE A 63 -7.47 -14.97 -0.61
CA ILE A 63 -8.17 -14.81 0.68
C ILE A 63 -8.15 -16.13 1.46
N THR A 64 -6.97 -16.55 1.83
CA THR A 64 -6.71 -17.77 2.59
C THR A 64 -7.02 -17.59 4.09
N PRO A 65 -7.08 -18.68 4.88
CA PRO A 65 -7.18 -18.58 6.34
C PRO A 65 -6.06 -17.73 6.96
N LEU A 66 -4.85 -17.76 6.39
CA LEU A 66 -3.73 -16.92 6.83
C LEU A 66 -4.00 -15.44 6.57
N ALA A 67 -4.46 -15.08 5.36
CA ALA A 67 -4.80 -13.69 5.03
C ALA A 67 -5.88 -13.14 5.96
N LEU A 68 -6.93 -13.93 6.23
CA LEU A 68 -8.00 -13.59 7.16
C LEU A 68 -7.48 -13.38 8.58
N HIS A 69 -6.61 -14.28 9.06
CA HIS A 69 -6.01 -14.17 10.39
C HIS A 69 -5.17 -12.90 10.53
N ILE A 70 -4.29 -12.63 9.57
CA ILE A 70 -3.45 -11.43 9.56
C ILE A 70 -4.33 -10.18 9.55
N HIS A 71 -5.31 -10.10 8.65
CA HIS A 71 -6.20 -8.94 8.54
C HIS A 71 -6.99 -8.70 9.82
N SER A 72 -7.71 -9.72 10.31
CA SER A 72 -8.58 -9.60 11.50
C SER A 72 -7.75 -9.20 12.74
N THR A 73 -6.57 -9.81 12.91
CA THR A 73 -5.66 -9.48 14.02
C THR A 73 -5.15 -8.04 13.93
N ASN A 74 -4.74 -7.60 12.74
CA ASN A 74 -4.24 -6.24 12.54
C ASN A 74 -5.31 -5.19 12.79
N VAL A 75 -6.53 -5.36 12.24
CA VAL A 75 -7.60 -4.36 12.43
C VAL A 75 -8.16 -4.37 13.86
N ALA A 76 -8.10 -5.51 14.56
CA ALA A 76 -8.48 -5.58 15.98
C ALA A 76 -7.47 -4.83 16.88
N ARG A 77 -6.19 -4.88 16.54
CA ARG A 77 -5.08 -4.22 17.26
C ARG A 77 -4.80 -2.80 16.81
N ASP A 78 -5.47 -2.33 15.76
CA ASP A 78 -5.23 -0.99 15.23
C ASP A 78 -5.52 0.08 16.28
N ARG A 79 -4.48 0.82 16.66
CA ARG A 79 -4.52 1.91 17.64
C ARG A 79 -4.41 3.29 17.00
N MET A 80 -4.40 3.36 15.66
CA MET A 80 -4.29 4.63 14.94
C MET A 80 -5.69 5.19 14.60
N PRO A 81 -6.31 5.98 15.49
CA PRO A 81 -7.60 6.57 15.19
C PRO A 81 -7.46 7.54 14.01
N GLY A 82 -8.23 7.28 12.97
CA GLY A 82 -8.38 8.19 11.84
C GLY A 82 -7.14 8.39 11.00
N ARG A 83 -6.58 7.36 10.42
CA ARG A 83 -5.47 7.33 9.44
C ARG A 83 -5.42 8.55 8.49
N ARG A 84 -5.42 9.76 9.05
CA ARG A 84 -5.58 11.01 8.31
C ARG A 84 -4.49 11.22 7.26
N LEU A 85 -3.26 10.82 7.58
CA LEU A 85 -2.12 10.95 6.65
C LEU A 85 -2.29 10.15 5.36
N ALA A 86 -3.01 9.02 5.39
CA ALA A 86 -3.27 8.21 4.20
C ALA A 86 -4.08 8.96 3.12
N TYR A 87 -4.89 9.94 3.54
CA TYR A 87 -5.77 10.71 2.65
C TYR A 87 -5.26 12.14 2.39
N THR A 88 -4.01 12.39 2.67
CA THR A 88 -3.33 13.67 2.42
C THR A 88 -2.25 13.47 1.34
N ASP A 89 -1.54 14.52 1.03
CA ASP A 89 -0.35 14.53 0.18
C ASP A 89 0.97 14.49 0.97
N ALA A 90 0.92 14.12 2.26
CA ALA A 90 2.07 14.19 3.16
C ALA A 90 3.28 13.37 2.67
N LEU A 91 3.03 12.22 2.01
CA LEU A 91 4.10 11.43 1.39
C LEU A 91 4.67 12.15 0.17
N ALA A 92 3.83 12.70 -0.71
CA ALA A 92 4.29 13.45 -1.88
C ALA A 92 5.14 14.66 -1.47
N GLN A 93 4.70 15.43 -0.48
CA GLN A 93 5.48 16.55 0.08
C GLN A 93 6.83 16.08 0.68
N ALA A 94 6.85 14.92 1.34
CA ALA A 94 8.10 14.36 1.84
C ALA A 94 9.02 13.92 0.70
N LEU A 95 8.48 13.30 -0.36
CA LEU A 95 9.23 12.86 -1.53
C LEU A 95 9.94 14.02 -2.23
N GLY A 96 9.30 15.19 -2.35
CA GLY A 96 9.92 16.40 -2.92
C GLY A 96 11.15 16.91 -2.16
N ARG A 97 11.40 16.41 -0.93
CA ARG A 97 12.56 16.78 -0.09
C ARG A 97 13.60 15.65 0.02
N ILE A 98 13.40 14.53 -0.68
CA ILE A 98 14.30 13.37 -0.64
C ILE A 98 15.18 13.41 -1.88
N ASN A 99 16.50 13.39 -1.64
CA ASN A 99 17.54 13.36 -2.69
C ASN A 99 18.07 11.94 -2.93
N GLN A 100 17.72 10.96 -2.07
CA GLN A 100 18.08 9.57 -2.24
C GLN A 100 17.29 8.97 -3.39
N PRO A 101 17.84 7.99 -4.10
CA PRO A 101 17.11 7.25 -5.12
C PRO A 101 15.81 6.64 -4.58
N VAL A 102 14.71 6.84 -5.29
CA VAL A 102 13.35 6.39 -4.90
C VAL A 102 12.78 5.48 -5.97
N TRP A 103 12.39 4.28 -5.60
CA TRP A 103 11.62 3.34 -6.41
C TRP A 103 10.23 3.16 -5.83
N ALA A 104 9.29 2.80 -6.68
CA ALA A 104 7.94 2.47 -6.28
C ALA A 104 7.48 1.14 -6.87
N ILE A 105 6.80 0.31 -6.07
CA ILE A 105 6.23 -0.97 -6.48
C ILE A 105 4.76 -0.95 -6.04
N TYR A 106 3.84 -1.11 -7.00
CA TYR A 106 2.40 -1.10 -6.73
C TYR A 106 1.71 -2.26 -7.47
N GLY A 107 0.58 -2.71 -6.95
CA GLY A 107 -0.30 -3.60 -7.67
C GLY A 107 -1.08 -2.84 -8.73
N ARG A 108 -1.19 -3.37 -9.94
CA ARG A 108 -2.01 -2.77 -11.00
C ARG A 108 -3.49 -2.76 -10.63
N GLU A 109 -3.92 -3.74 -9.83
CA GLU A 109 -5.28 -3.91 -9.35
C GLU A 109 -5.50 -3.35 -7.93
N ASP A 110 -4.55 -2.56 -7.41
CA ASP A 110 -4.70 -1.93 -6.08
C ASP A 110 -5.96 -1.06 -6.05
N ALA A 111 -6.91 -1.42 -5.20
CA ALA A 111 -8.21 -0.77 -5.10
C ALA A 111 -8.13 0.74 -4.78
N LEU A 112 -7.02 1.21 -4.22
CA LEU A 112 -6.78 2.63 -3.98
C LEU A 112 -6.40 3.39 -5.24
N TYR A 113 -5.74 2.74 -6.21
CA TYR A 113 -5.11 3.39 -7.36
C TYR A 113 -5.62 2.89 -8.72
N LYS A 114 -6.41 1.82 -8.74
CA LYS A 114 -7.03 1.31 -9.96
C LYS A 114 -7.81 2.42 -10.68
N GLY A 115 -7.53 2.63 -11.95
CA GLY A 115 -8.10 3.72 -12.75
C GLY A 115 -7.44 5.10 -12.53
N GLN A 116 -6.43 5.20 -11.67
CA GLN A 116 -5.70 6.45 -11.37
C GLN A 116 -4.17 6.24 -11.41
N LEU A 117 -3.69 5.28 -12.19
CA LEU A 117 -2.26 4.92 -12.25
C LEU A 117 -1.39 6.06 -12.80
N ASP A 118 -1.91 6.87 -13.71
CA ASP A 118 -1.19 8.04 -14.20
C ASP A 118 -1.03 9.11 -13.10
N ALA A 119 -2.09 9.35 -12.33
CA ALA A 119 -2.02 10.27 -11.19
C ALA A 119 -1.06 9.76 -10.11
N LEU A 120 -1.03 8.44 -9.86
CA LEU A 120 -0.06 7.80 -8.97
C LEU A 120 1.38 8.05 -9.47
N ALA A 121 1.65 7.80 -10.76
CA ALA A 121 2.97 8.00 -11.36
C ALA A 121 3.43 9.46 -11.25
N MET A 122 2.53 10.41 -11.55
CA MET A 122 2.82 11.85 -11.40
C MET A 122 3.12 12.23 -9.95
N ALA A 123 2.36 11.72 -9.00
CA ALA A 123 2.58 12.01 -7.58
C ALA A 123 3.90 11.44 -7.04
N LEU A 124 4.37 10.31 -7.56
CA LEU A 124 5.66 9.72 -7.23
C LEU A 124 6.83 10.47 -7.88
N ALA A 125 6.63 10.97 -9.10
CA ALA A 125 7.65 11.67 -9.88
C ALA A 125 8.07 13.03 -9.29
N VAL A 126 7.42 13.51 -8.21
CA VAL A 126 7.86 14.70 -7.47
C VAL A 126 9.19 14.47 -6.73
N ALA A 127 9.60 13.22 -6.50
CA ALA A 127 10.90 12.90 -5.93
C ALA A 127 12.01 13.21 -6.94
N GLN A 128 13.00 14.03 -6.55
CA GLN A 128 14.07 14.50 -7.43
C GLN A 128 14.89 13.36 -8.05
N ALA A 129 15.11 12.29 -7.30
CA ALA A 129 15.84 11.10 -7.73
C ALA A 129 14.90 9.89 -7.92
N PHE A 130 13.70 10.12 -8.50
CA PHE A 130 12.76 9.03 -8.82
C PHE A 130 13.33 8.13 -9.92
N GLN A 131 13.41 6.84 -9.65
CA GLN A 131 13.99 5.83 -10.54
C GLN A 131 12.93 5.09 -11.37
N GLY A 132 11.69 5.04 -10.87
CA GLY A 132 10.58 4.45 -11.61
C GLY A 132 9.52 3.80 -10.75
N LEU A 133 8.39 3.52 -11.40
CA LEU A 133 7.23 2.80 -10.88
C LEU A 133 7.15 1.43 -11.56
N THR A 134 7.22 0.37 -10.76
CA THR A 134 6.91 -0.98 -11.21
C THR A 134 5.48 -1.34 -10.81
N LEU A 135 4.67 -1.75 -11.77
CA LEU A 135 3.32 -2.24 -11.56
C LEU A 135 3.31 -3.76 -11.70
N LEU A 136 2.86 -4.46 -10.63
CA LEU A 136 2.70 -5.90 -10.65
C LEU A 136 1.29 -6.26 -11.12
N ASP A 137 1.21 -7.01 -12.21
CA ASP A 137 -0.07 -7.49 -12.77
C ASP A 137 -0.71 -8.51 -11.83
N GLY A 138 -2.04 -8.46 -11.69
CA GLY A 138 -2.80 -9.36 -10.83
C GLY A 138 -2.62 -9.12 -9.33
N ALA A 139 -1.92 -8.05 -8.94
CA ALA A 139 -1.70 -7.71 -7.54
C ALA A 139 -2.62 -6.57 -7.10
N GLY A 140 -3.25 -6.73 -5.94
CA GLY A 140 -3.96 -5.69 -5.20
C GLY A 140 -3.04 -4.86 -4.30
N HIS A 141 -3.60 -4.35 -3.20
CA HIS A 141 -2.88 -3.50 -2.24
C HIS A 141 -1.82 -4.28 -1.45
N TRP A 142 -2.06 -5.56 -1.12
CA TRP A 142 -1.07 -6.43 -0.49
C TRP A 142 -0.23 -7.17 -1.54
N LEU A 143 0.38 -6.43 -2.45
CA LEU A 143 1.16 -6.95 -3.57
C LEU A 143 2.27 -7.94 -3.14
N GLN A 144 2.92 -7.70 -2.00
CA GLN A 144 3.93 -8.59 -1.44
C GLN A 144 3.35 -9.91 -0.89
N PHE A 145 2.05 -9.97 -0.64
CA PHE A 145 1.35 -11.18 -0.24
C PHE A 145 0.80 -11.95 -1.45
N GLU A 146 0.19 -11.23 -2.41
CA GLU A 146 -0.43 -11.85 -3.60
C GLU A 146 0.60 -12.29 -4.63
N CYS A 147 1.62 -11.47 -4.87
CA CYS A 147 2.62 -11.67 -5.91
C CYS A 147 4.04 -11.71 -5.35
N ALA A 148 4.26 -12.48 -4.25
CA ALA A 148 5.50 -12.50 -3.48
C ALA A 148 6.75 -12.71 -4.35
N ALA A 149 6.75 -13.70 -5.24
CA ALA A 149 7.90 -14.00 -6.10
C ALA A 149 8.24 -12.85 -7.05
N ALA A 150 7.23 -12.20 -7.66
CA ALA A 150 7.44 -11.05 -8.52
C ALA A 150 7.92 -9.83 -7.72
N PHE A 151 7.32 -9.60 -6.55
CA PHE A 151 7.72 -8.54 -5.64
C PHE A 151 9.17 -8.69 -5.18
N ASP A 152 9.57 -9.89 -4.75
CA ASP A 152 10.92 -10.20 -4.30
C ASP A 152 11.95 -10.04 -5.42
N THR A 153 11.59 -10.44 -6.65
CA THR A 153 12.46 -10.26 -7.83
C THR A 153 12.74 -8.78 -8.08
N VAL A 154 11.70 -7.95 -8.08
CA VAL A 154 11.85 -6.49 -8.28
C VAL A 154 12.67 -5.87 -7.15
N LEU A 155 12.34 -6.22 -5.90
CA LEU A 155 13.04 -5.69 -4.73
C LEU A 155 14.53 -6.09 -4.70
N ALA A 156 14.84 -7.34 -5.06
CA ALA A 156 16.22 -7.82 -5.17
C ALA A 156 17.00 -7.06 -6.24
N GLY A 157 16.39 -6.83 -7.41
CA GLY A 157 17.00 -6.03 -8.48
C GLY A 157 17.33 -4.60 -8.03
N ILE A 158 16.39 -3.94 -7.32
CA ILE A 158 16.62 -2.62 -6.75
C ILE A 158 17.75 -2.64 -5.69
N SER A 159 17.85 -3.71 -4.91
CA SER A 159 18.83 -3.82 -3.83
C SER A 159 20.26 -4.07 -4.33
N GLN A 160 20.42 -4.73 -5.49
CA GLN A 160 21.70 -5.10 -6.08
C GLN A 160 22.26 -4.04 -7.05
N GLY A 161 21.42 -3.15 -7.57
CA GLY A 161 21.85 -2.03 -8.41
C GLY A 161 22.61 -1.00 -7.56
N ASP A 162 23.90 -0.84 -7.82
CA ASP A 162 24.76 0.22 -7.28
C ASP A 162 24.60 1.52 -8.06
#